data_c2ec1623c4b7edfc3cddf50146fa541a
#
_entry.id   c2ec1623c4b7edfc3cddf50146fa541a
#
_cell.length_a   1.000
_cell.length_b   1.000
_cell.length_c   1.000
_cell.angle_alpha   90.00
_cell.angle_beta   90.00
_cell.angle_gamma   90.00
#
_symmetry.space_group_name_H-M   'P 1'
#
loop_
_entity.id
_entity.type
_entity.pdbx_description
1 polymer ?
#
loop_
_entity_poly.entity_id
_entity_poly.type
_entity_poly.pdbx_seq_one_letter_code
_entity_poly.pdbx_strand_id
1 'polypeptide(L)'
;PILKNLGEFAEIIKVSGDIDCGLANDGDADRIALFDGDGNYIDSHHILLLLIHYLHKVKGWNGKVGTGFSSTVKINQLCEKYGLELDVVKIGFKHLCGIMISEDVLVGGEESGGIAVKGHIPERDGIWNGLVIWEFMAKSGKSLRELIQEVYNVVGEFAFERNDLRISQSLKEEIVANCQAGKYDHFGKYKVIRIDDMDGWKYWLSDHEWV
;
A
#
# COMPACT_ATOMS: atom_id res chain seq x y z
N PRO A 1 3.07 -10.84 3.38
CA PRO A 1 1.90 -11.51 3.98
C PRO A 1 0.65 -11.28 3.13
N ILE A 2 -0.13 -12.32 2.83
CA ILE A 2 -1.37 -12.23 2.06
C ILE A 2 -2.51 -12.92 2.82
N LEU A 3 -3.71 -12.36 2.76
CA LEU A 3 -4.88 -12.83 3.52
C LEU A 3 -5.13 -14.34 3.36
N LYS A 4 -4.97 -14.88 2.15
CA LYS A 4 -5.17 -16.32 1.86
C LYS A 4 -4.39 -17.25 2.81
N ASN A 5 -3.22 -16.83 3.29
CA ASN A 5 -2.34 -17.62 4.15
C ASN A 5 -2.51 -17.29 5.64
N LEU A 6 -3.35 -16.32 5.98
CA LEU A 6 -3.47 -15.74 7.33
C LEU A 6 -4.88 -15.95 7.94
N GLY A 7 -5.70 -16.84 7.36
CA GLY A 7 -7.06 -17.08 7.83
C GLY A 7 -7.14 -17.56 9.28
N GLU A 8 -6.26 -18.47 9.69
CA GLU A 8 -6.17 -18.94 11.08
C GLU A 8 -5.79 -17.80 12.05
N PHE A 9 -4.87 -16.94 11.63
CA PHE A 9 -4.46 -15.77 12.44
C PHE A 9 -5.63 -14.78 12.61
N ALA A 10 -6.39 -14.52 11.57
CA ALA A 10 -7.58 -13.68 11.63
C ALA A 10 -8.62 -14.23 12.60
N GLU A 11 -8.89 -15.55 12.56
CA GLU A 11 -9.83 -16.21 13.46
C GLU A 11 -9.35 -16.19 14.92
N ILE A 12 -8.06 -16.36 15.19
CA ILE A 12 -7.51 -16.24 16.55
C ILE A 12 -7.78 -14.83 17.11
N ILE A 13 -7.52 -13.77 16.36
CA ILE A 13 -7.80 -12.40 16.80
C ILE A 13 -9.28 -12.23 17.12
N LYS A 14 -10.15 -12.64 16.20
CA LYS A 14 -11.60 -12.49 16.31
C LYS A 14 -12.18 -13.24 17.53
N VAL A 15 -11.69 -14.45 17.79
CA VAL A 15 -12.20 -15.28 18.90
C VAL A 15 -11.63 -14.85 20.24
N SER A 16 -10.41 -14.34 20.28
CA SER A 16 -9.75 -13.88 21.50
C SER A 16 -10.51 -12.75 22.20
N GLY A 17 -10.95 -11.75 21.43
CA GLY A 17 -11.73 -10.61 21.94
C GLY A 17 -10.94 -9.62 22.82
N ASP A 18 -9.65 -9.84 23.05
CA ASP A 18 -8.75 -9.01 23.84
C ASP A 18 -7.50 -8.55 23.04
N ILE A 19 -7.50 -8.80 21.73
CA ILE A 19 -6.42 -8.38 20.82
C ILE A 19 -6.86 -7.12 20.07
N ASP A 20 -6.15 -6.02 20.26
CA ASP A 20 -6.45 -4.74 19.60
C ASP A 20 -5.94 -4.67 18.16
N CYS A 21 -4.84 -5.37 17.85
CA CYS A 21 -4.22 -5.36 16.53
C CYS A 21 -3.34 -6.59 16.33
N GLY A 22 -3.45 -7.21 15.17
CA GLY A 22 -2.56 -8.27 14.72
C GLY A 22 -1.52 -7.76 13.73
N LEU A 23 -0.28 -8.28 13.82
CA LEU A 23 0.81 -8.01 12.90
C LEU A 23 1.32 -9.31 12.29
N ALA A 24 1.44 -9.35 10.97
CA ALA A 24 2.00 -10.47 10.24
C ALA A 24 3.14 -10.01 9.33
N ASN A 25 4.26 -10.71 9.41
CA ASN A 25 5.40 -10.54 8.51
C ASN A 25 5.57 -11.76 7.60
N ASP A 26 6.37 -11.62 6.55
CA ASP A 26 6.86 -12.75 5.76
C ASP A 26 8.18 -13.33 6.37
N GLY A 27 8.82 -14.25 5.65
CA GLY A 27 9.89 -15.07 6.23
C GLY A 27 11.16 -14.31 6.63
N ASP A 28 11.44 -13.18 6.00
CA ASP A 28 12.57 -12.28 6.29
C ASP A 28 12.12 -10.96 6.94
N ALA A 29 10.83 -10.85 7.25
CA ALA A 29 10.18 -9.74 7.96
C ALA A 29 10.34 -8.37 7.26
N ASP A 30 10.59 -8.35 5.97
CA ASP A 30 10.71 -7.12 5.19
C ASP A 30 9.35 -6.56 4.75
N ARG A 31 8.26 -7.34 4.86
CA ARG A 31 6.88 -6.99 4.51
C ARG A 31 5.96 -7.09 5.71
N ILE A 32 4.90 -6.30 5.66
CA ILE A 32 3.91 -6.20 6.73
C ILE A 32 2.48 -6.32 6.19
N ALA A 33 1.63 -6.98 6.96
CA ALA A 33 0.19 -6.87 6.93
C ALA A 33 -0.33 -6.71 8.35
N LEU A 34 -1.46 -6.05 8.51
CA LEU A 34 -2.09 -5.86 9.81
C LEU A 34 -3.50 -6.47 9.84
N PHE A 35 -4.00 -6.65 11.05
CA PHE A 35 -5.39 -7.00 11.32
C PHE A 35 -5.93 -6.09 12.42
N ASP A 36 -7.17 -5.65 12.28
CA ASP A 36 -7.85 -4.94 13.37
C ASP A 36 -8.31 -5.91 14.48
N GLY A 37 -8.84 -5.38 15.57
CA GLY A 37 -9.31 -6.18 16.70
C GLY A 37 -10.51 -7.11 16.39
N ASP A 38 -11.16 -6.92 15.24
CA ASP A 38 -12.23 -7.79 14.75
C ASP A 38 -11.72 -8.87 13.77
N GLY A 39 -10.39 -8.94 13.54
CA GLY A 39 -9.76 -9.88 12.62
C GLY A 39 -9.89 -9.49 11.14
N ASN A 40 -10.23 -8.24 10.82
CA ASN A 40 -10.24 -7.77 9.44
C ASN A 40 -8.83 -7.47 8.95
N TYR A 41 -8.52 -7.94 7.76
CA TYR A 41 -7.22 -7.73 7.10
C TYR A 41 -7.06 -6.29 6.65
N ILE A 42 -5.91 -5.70 6.98
CA ILE A 42 -5.49 -4.36 6.56
C ILE A 42 -4.31 -4.51 5.62
N ASP A 43 -4.52 -4.15 4.36
CA ASP A 43 -3.52 -4.26 3.31
C ASP A 43 -2.44 -3.17 3.39
N SER A 44 -1.40 -3.35 2.60
CA SER A 44 -0.25 -2.45 2.51
C SER A 44 -0.60 -1.02 2.09
N HIS A 45 -1.64 -0.83 1.28
CA HIS A 45 -2.06 0.51 0.86
C HIS A 45 -2.62 1.31 2.05
N HIS A 46 -3.42 0.66 2.89
CA HIS A 46 -3.91 1.27 4.12
C HIS A 46 -2.77 1.56 5.10
N ILE A 47 -1.81 0.62 5.23
CA ILE A 47 -0.65 0.80 6.09
C ILE A 47 0.22 1.98 5.62
N LEU A 48 0.46 2.11 4.31
CA LEU A 48 1.16 3.26 3.73
C LEU A 48 0.47 4.58 4.06
N LEU A 49 -0.83 4.65 3.84
CA LEU A 49 -1.63 5.84 4.15
C LEU A 49 -1.60 6.19 5.63
N LEU A 50 -1.70 5.20 6.52
CA LEU A 50 -1.60 5.39 7.98
C LEU A 50 -0.22 5.91 8.39
N LEU A 51 0.86 5.36 7.85
CA LEU A 51 2.22 5.81 8.13
C LEU A 51 2.46 7.24 7.67
N ILE A 52 2.04 7.60 6.46
CA ILE A 52 2.12 8.97 5.93
C ILE A 52 1.32 9.92 6.85
N HIS A 53 0.08 9.55 7.17
CA HIS A 53 -0.79 10.34 8.05
C HIS A 53 -0.16 10.54 9.43
N TYR A 54 0.31 9.49 10.06
CA TYR A 54 0.92 9.56 11.38
C TYR A 54 2.18 10.41 11.39
N LEU A 55 3.13 10.11 10.51
CA LEU A 55 4.42 10.79 10.53
C LEU A 55 4.28 12.27 10.17
N HIS A 56 3.45 12.60 9.18
CA HIS A 56 3.25 13.99 8.78
C HIS A 56 2.30 14.74 9.72
N LYS A 57 1.05 14.25 9.87
CA LYS A 57 -0.01 15.01 10.53
C LYS A 57 0.09 15.00 12.04
N VAL A 58 0.56 13.88 12.62
CA VAL A 58 0.61 13.72 14.09
C VAL A 58 2.01 14.03 14.62
N LYS A 59 3.08 13.50 14.00
CA LYS A 59 4.46 13.78 14.43
C LYS A 59 5.02 15.11 13.88
N GLY A 60 4.36 15.72 12.90
CA GLY A 60 4.80 16.97 12.27
C GLY A 60 6.05 16.83 11.39
N TRP A 61 6.37 15.60 10.97
CA TRP A 61 7.51 15.35 10.11
C TRP A 61 7.18 15.68 8.64
N ASN A 62 8.18 16.12 7.91
CA ASN A 62 8.08 16.38 6.49
C ASN A 62 9.08 15.51 5.72
N GLY A 63 8.92 15.47 4.43
CA GLY A 63 9.74 14.74 3.48
C GLY A 63 8.90 14.27 2.29
N LYS A 64 9.57 13.84 1.26
CA LYS A 64 8.95 13.27 0.06
C LYS A 64 8.30 11.92 0.38
N VAL A 65 7.25 11.56 -0.32
CA VAL A 65 6.70 10.20 -0.33
C VAL A 65 7.14 9.50 -1.61
N GLY A 66 7.61 8.27 -1.50
CA GLY A 66 7.94 7.41 -2.64
C GLY A 66 7.00 6.22 -2.70
N THR A 67 6.50 5.87 -3.89
CA THR A 67 5.62 4.69 -4.03
C THR A 67 5.84 3.95 -5.34
N GLY A 68 5.59 2.64 -5.32
CA GLY A 68 5.64 1.82 -6.52
C GLY A 68 4.48 2.11 -7.50
N PHE A 69 4.69 1.83 -8.78
CA PHE A 69 3.75 2.09 -9.87
C PHE A 69 2.35 1.49 -9.65
N SER A 70 2.27 0.33 -8.98
CA SER A 70 1.03 -0.40 -8.67
C SER A 70 0.31 0.06 -7.39
N SER A 71 0.75 1.14 -6.76
CA SER A 71 0.12 1.65 -5.55
C SER A 71 -1.19 2.40 -5.83
N THR A 72 -2.02 2.52 -4.80
CA THR A 72 -3.30 3.23 -4.87
C THR A 72 -3.14 4.72 -5.12
N VAL A 73 -4.04 5.29 -5.92
CA VAL A 73 -4.12 6.74 -6.16
C VAL A 73 -4.47 7.55 -4.89
N LYS A 74 -4.94 6.88 -3.83
CA LYS A 74 -5.23 7.54 -2.56
C LYS A 74 -3.98 8.13 -1.91
N ILE A 75 -2.80 7.58 -2.21
CA ILE A 75 -1.53 8.15 -1.78
C ILE A 75 -1.29 9.51 -2.45
N ASN A 76 -1.58 9.63 -3.77
CA ASN A 76 -1.50 10.90 -4.48
C ASN A 76 -2.42 11.94 -3.84
N GLN A 77 -3.68 11.57 -3.60
CA GLN A 77 -4.68 12.44 -2.98
C GLN A 77 -4.26 12.88 -1.56
N LEU A 78 -3.69 11.98 -0.77
CA LEU A 78 -3.21 12.30 0.58
C LEU A 78 -2.01 13.27 0.53
N CYS A 79 -1.04 13.02 -0.36
CA CYS A 79 0.12 13.89 -0.57
C CYS A 79 -0.31 15.29 -1.02
N GLU A 80 -1.24 15.41 -1.98
CA GLU A 80 -1.80 16.69 -2.42
C GLU A 80 -2.46 17.45 -1.25
N LYS A 81 -3.27 16.76 -0.44
CA LYS A 81 -3.95 17.37 0.72
C LYS A 81 -2.97 17.85 1.79
N TYR A 82 -1.82 17.19 1.91
CA TYR A 82 -0.79 17.52 2.91
C TYR A 82 0.33 18.40 2.37
N GLY A 83 0.33 18.69 1.08
CA GLY A 83 1.40 19.46 0.44
C GLY A 83 2.75 18.72 0.44
N LEU A 84 2.72 17.39 0.36
CA LEU A 84 3.89 16.52 0.26
C LEU A 84 4.23 16.22 -1.20
N GLU A 85 5.50 16.23 -1.55
CA GLU A 85 5.96 15.74 -2.84
C GLU A 85 5.80 14.22 -2.92
N LEU A 86 5.41 13.70 -4.09
CA LEU A 86 5.26 12.27 -4.36
C LEU A 86 6.06 11.87 -5.60
N ASP A 87 6.91 10.87 -5.44
CA ASP A 87 7.55 10.17 -6.55
C ASP A 87 6.91 8.79 -6.75
N VAL A 88 6.45 8.52 -7.96
CA VAL A 88 6.01 7.19 -8.38
C VAL A 88 7.13 6.55 -9.19
N VAL A 89 7.60 5.39 -8.73
CA VAL A 89 8.73 4.68 -9.34
C VAL A 89 8.31 3.32 -9.88
N LYS A 90 9.16 2.70 -10.67
CA LYS A 90 8.99 1.30 -11.11
C LYS A 90 8.91 0.36 -9.92
N ILE A 91 8.28 -0.79 -10.11
CA ILE A 91 8.19 -1.84 -9.10
C ILE A 91 9.59 -2.36 -8.76
N GLY A 92 9.84 -2.51 -7.49
CA GLY A 92 11.11 -2.96 -6.93
C GLY A 92 11.72 -1.95 -5.98
N PHE A 93 11.81 -2.34 -4.71
CA PHE A 93 12.20 -1.45 -3.61
C PHE A 93 13.57 -0.76 -3.81
N LYS A 94 14.45 -1.32 -4.63
CA LYS A 94 15.74 -0.69 -5.00
C LYS A 94 15.59 0.74 -5.52
N HIS A 95 14.48 1.05 -6.19
CA HIS A 95 14.22 2.40 -6.70
C HIS A 95 13.86 3.35 -5.58
N LEU A 96 13.05 2.90 -4.62
CA LEU A 96 12.70 3.65 -3.42
C LEU A 96 13.92 3.83 -2.50
N CYS A 97 14.68 2.77 -2.26
CA CYS A 97 15.92 2.83 -1.48
C CYS A 97 16.90 3.87 -2.05
N GLY A 98 17.06 3.92 -3.39
CA GLY A 98 17.89 4.91 -4.06
C GLY A 98 17.48 6.35 -3.73
N ILE A 99 16.19 6.66 -3.78
CA ILE A 99 15.66 7.98 -3.42
C ILE A 99 15.88 8.25 -1.92
N MET A 100 15.59 7.28 -1.06
CA MET A 100 15.73 7.43 0.40
C MET A 100 17.17 7.67 0.86
N ILE A 101 18.15 7.20 0.10
CA ILE A 101 19.58 7.48 0.38
C ILE A 101 19.99 8.89 -0.04
N SER A 102 19.41 9.41 -1.13
CA SER A 102 19.81 10.68 -1.75
C SER A 102 18.94 11.87 -1.34
N GLU A 103 17.73 11.64 -0.86
CA GLU A 103 16.74 12.67 -0.58
C GLU A 103 16.10 12.50 0.79
N ASP A 104 15.41 13.55 1.26
CA ASP A 104 14.64 13.51 2.50
C ASP A 104 13.26 12.88 2.27
N VAL A 105 13.16 11.58 2.46
CA VAL A 105 11.93 10.80 2.23
C VAL A 105 11.24 10.50 3.57
N LEU A 106 9.95 10.81 3.64
CA LEU A 106 9.10 10.54 4.81
C LEU A 106 8.69 9.06 4.88
N VAL A 107 8.18 8.54 3.77
CA VAL A 107 7.74 7.13 3.63
C VAL A 107 8.06 6.67 2.21
N GLY A 108 8.67 5.51 2.08
CA GLY A 108 8.84 4.81 0.81
C GLY A 108 8.20 3.43 0.89
N GLY A 109 7.31 3.06 -0.07
CA GLY A 109 6.67 1.77 0.03
C GLY A 109 6.00 1.25 -1.24
N GLU A 110 5.75 -0.05 -1.23
CA GLU A 110 5.16 -0.81 -2.33
C GLU A 110 3.85 -1.49 -1.89
N GLU A 111 3.00 -1.81 -2.85
CA GLU A 111 1.77 -2.58 -2.64
C GLU A 111 2.02 -3.98 -2.05
N SER A 112 3.24 -4.49 -2.18
CA SER A 112 3.66 -5.78 -1.62
C SER A 112 3.78 -5.80 -0.09
N GLY A 113 3.73 -4.62 0.56
CA GLY A 113 3.92 -4.45 2.00
C GLY A 113 5.36 -4.16 2.42
N GLY A 114 6.28 -4.04 1.46
CA GLY A 114 7.65 -3.58 1.71
C GLY A 114 7.66 -2.06 1.89
N ILE A 115 7.91 -1.58 3.10
CA ILE A 115 7.81 -0.17 3.48
C ILE A 115 9.03 0.23 4.31
N ALA A 116 9.55 1.41 4.06
CA ALA A 116 10.55 2.08 4.89
C ALA A 116 10.06 3.48 5.28
N VAL A 117 10.47 3.94 6.44
CA VAL A 117 10.02 5.21 7.02
C VAL A 117 11.19 6.07 7.50
N LYS A 118 11.03 7.38 7.47
CA LYS A 118 11.97 8.35 8.02
C LYS A 118 12.30 8.04 9.48
N GLY A 119 13.57 8.19 9.83
CA GLY A 119 14.04 7.95 11.20
C GLY A 119 14.45 6.50 11.49
N HIS A 120 14.44 5.66 10.46
CA HIS A 120 14.97 4.30 10.47
C HIS A 120 15.90 4.08 9.26
N ILE A 121 16.31 2.85 9.00
CA ILE A 121 17.16 2.53 7.85
C ILE A 121 16.37 2.74 6.53
N PRO A 122 17.04 3.09 5.40
CA PRO A 122 16.40 3.25 4.10
C PRO A 122 16.14 1.88 3.42
N GLU A 123 15.60 0.94 4.16
CA GLU A 123 15.26 -0.41 3.73
C GLU A 123 13.94 -0.85 4.39
N ARG A 124 13.28 -1.82 3.79
CA ARG A 124 12.02 -2.40 4.27
C ARG A 124 12.21 -3.06 5.62
N ASP A 125 11.32 -2.75 6.54
CA ASP A 125 11.30 -3.33 7.87
C ASP A 125 9.86 -3.42 8.37
N GLY A 126 9.25 -4.60 8.21
CA GLY A 126 7.86 -4.83 8.61
C GLY A 126 7.67 -4.81 10.11
N ILE A 127 8.68 -5.20 10.89
CA ILE A 127 8.63 -5.16 12.37
C ILE A 127 8.61 -3.70 12.83
N TRP A 128 9.54 -2.89 12.33
CA TRP A 128 9.60 -1.47 12.68
C TRP A 128 8.32 -0.74 12.32
N ASN A 129 7.81 -0.96 11.12
CA ASN A 129 6.56 -0.34 10.68
C ASN A 129 5.36 -0.73 11.56
N GLY A 130 5.30 -1.98 12.01
CA GLY A 130 4.30 -2.43 12.99
C GLY A 130 4.41 -1.68 14.32
N LEU A 131 5.61 -1.51 14.84
CA LEU A 131 5.86 -0.75 16.07
C LEU A 131 5.47 0.73 15.92
N VAL A 132 5.69 1.33 14.75
CA VAL A 132 5.25 2.71 14.45
C VAL A 132 3.73 2.83 14.43
N ILE A 133 3.01 1.85 13.87
CA ILE A 133 1.53 1.83 13.91
C ILE A 133 1.03 1.63 15.34
N TRP A 134 1.64 0.74 16.14
CA TRP A 134 1.28 0.58 17.55
C TRP A 134 1.57 1.84 18.37
N GLU A 135 2.67 2.54 18.09
CA GLU A 135 2.93 3.87 18.68
C GLU A 135 1.80 4.84 18.34
N PHE A 136 1.32 4.83 17.08
CA PHE A 136 0.21 5.66 16.65
C PHE A 136 -1.08 5.34 17.42
N MET A 137 -1.46 4.07 17.49
CA MET A 137 -2.63 3.62 18.26
C MET A 137 -2.53 4.04 19.73
N ALA A 138 -1.39 3.74 20.38
CA ALA A 138 -1.17 4.05 21.79
C ALA A 138 -1.21 5.55 22.10
N LYS A 139 -0.60 6.38 21.25
CA LYS A 139 -0.57 7.84 21.47
C LYS A 139 -1.90 8.50 21.17
N SER A 140 -2.68 8.00 20.24
CA SER A 140 -3.99 8.54 19.89
C SER A 140 -5.11 8.01 20.79
N GLY A 141 -4.90 6.86 21.43
CA GLY A 141 -5.93 6.13 22.17
C GLY A 141 -7.04 5.58 21.27
N LYS A 142 -6.73 5.33 19.99
CA LYS A 142 -7.68 4.90 18.95
C LYS A 142 -7.36 3.50 18.46
N SER A 143 -8.40 2.77 18.12
CA SER A 143 -8.29 1.50 17.41
C SER A 143 -7.77 1.71 15.98
N LEU A 144 -7.23 0.65 15.38
CA LEU A 144 -6.75 0.69 13.99
C LEU A 144 -7.87 1.08 13.00
N ARG A 145 -9.11 0.65 13.25
CA ARG A 145 -10.29 1.02 12.46
C ARG A 145 -10.57 2.53 12.52
N GLU A 146 -10.51 3.12 13.71
CA GLU A 146 -10.72 4.57 13.88
C GLU A 146 -9.63 5.37 13.17
N LEU A 147 -8.37 4.91 13.20
CA LEU A 147 -7.26 5.54 12.48
C LEU A 147 -7.43 5.44 10.95
N ILE A 148 -7.90 4.30 10.44
CA ILE A 148 -8.25 4.15 9.02
C ILE A 148 -9.38 5.10 8.64
N GLN A 149 -10.39 5.27 9.51
CA GLN A 149 -11.49 6.20 9.27
C GLN A 149 -11.00 7.66 9.21
N GLU A 150 -9.98 8.04 9.98
CA GLU A 150 -9.36 9.37 9.85
C GLU A 150 -8.76 9.58 8.46
N VAL A 151 -8.05 8.57 7.94
CA VAL A 151 -7.50 8.60 6.58
C VAL A 151 -8.63 8.68 5.55
N TYR A 152 -9.68 7.89 5.70
CA TYR A 152 -10.85 7.91 4.81
C TYR A 152 -11.56 9.26 4.79
N ASN A 153 -11.61 9.97 5.92
CA ASN A 153 -12.16 11.33 5.97
C ASN A 153 -11.35 12.33 5.13
N VAL A 154 -10.09 12.02 4.82
CA VAL A 154 -9.23 12.86 3.97
C VAL A 154 -9.32 12.46 2.50
N VAL A 155 -9.24 11.16 2.19
CA VAL A 155 -9.08 10.66 0.81
C VAL A 155 -10.28 9.85 0.30
N GLY A 156 -11.29 9.61 1.14
CA GLY A 156 -12.42 8.72 0.84
C GLY A 156 -12.06 7.23 0.94
N GLU A 157 -13.09 6.43 1.09
CA GLU A 157 -12.95 4.97 1.11
C GLU A 157 -12.50 4.43 -0.25
N PHE A 158 -11.84 3.28 -0.21
CA PHE A 158 -11.42 2.56 -1.42
C PHE A 158 -11.29 1.07 -1.14
N ALA A 159 -11.23 0.28 -2.21
CA ALA A 159 -10.93 -1.14 -2.16
C ALA A 159 -9.75 -1.45 -3.09
N PHE A 160 -8.99 -2.45 -2.73
CA PHE A 160 -7.89 -2.99 -3.50
C PHE A 160 -8.04 -4.50 -3.60
N GLU A 161 -7.81 -5.03 -4.79
CA GLU A 161 -7.75 -6.47 -5.03
C GLU A 161 -6.55 -6.80 -5.90
N ARG A 162 -5.85 -7.89 -5.56
CA ARG A 162 -4.74 -8.43 -6.33
C ARG A 162 -5.03 -9.88 -6.70
N ASN A 163 -4.97 -10.17 -7.99
CA ASN A 163 -5.15 -11.51 -8.52
C ASN A 163 -3.87 -11.99 -9.22
N ASP A 164 -3.16 -12.92 -8.60
CA ASP A 164 -1.97 -13.57 -9.17
C ASP A 164 -2.42 -14.79 -10.00
N LEU A 165 -2.40 -14.65 -11.33
CA LEU A 165 -2.86 -15.68 -12.24
C LEU A 165 -1.73 -16.64 -12.63
N ARG A 166 -1.97 -17.94 -12.53
CA ARG A 166 -1.10 -18.97 -13.09
C ARG A 166 -1.60 -19.34 -14.48
N ILE A 167 -0.93 -18.85 -15.49
CA ILE A 167 -1.27 -19.04 -16.91
C ILE A 167 -0.11 -19.67 -17.68
N SER A 168 -0.41 -20.26 -18.86
CA SER A 168 0.64 -20.79 -19.74
C SER A 168 1.53 -19.67 -20.30
N GLN A 169 2.77 -20.03 -20.66
CA GLN A 169 3.70 -19.07 -21.24
C GLN A 169 3.14 -18.45 -22.54
N SER A 170 2.50 -19.25 -23.40
CA SER A 170 1.89 -18.78 -24.65
C SER A 170 0.77 -17.74 -24.39
N LEU A 171 -0.08 -17.98 -23.40
CA LEU A 171 -1.13 -17.02 -23.04
C LEU A 171 -0.54 -15.73 -22.46
N LYS A 172 0.53 -15.83 -21.66
CA LYS A 172 1.24 -14.65 -21.16
C LYS A 172 1.80 -13.80 -22.30
N GLU A 173 2.44 -14.42 -23.28
CA GLU A 173 2.98 -13.73 -24.45
C GLU A 173 1.89 -13.08 -25.29
N GLU A 174 0.75 -13.75 -25.47
CA GLU A 174 -0.40 -13.20 -26.15
C GLU A 174 -0.96 -11.97 -25.42
N ILE A 175 -1.14 -12.05 -24.10
CA ILE A 175 -1.61 -10.91 -23.29
C ILE A 175 -0.66 -9.72 -23.43
N VAL A 176 0.65 -9.95 -23.29
CA VAL A 176 1.67 -8.90 -23.43
C VAL A 176 1.61 -8.26 -24.82
N ALA A 177 1.51 -9.07 -25.89
CA ALA A 177 1.38 -8.55 -27.25
C ALA A 177 0.11 -7.74 -27.45
N ASN A 178 -1.01 -8.15 -26.82
CA ASN A 178 -2.27 -7.43 -26.86
C ASN A 178 -2.19 -6.10 -26.10
N CYS A 179 -1.51 -6.06 -24.95
CA CYS A 179 -1.24 -4.81 -24.22
C CYS A 179 -0.40 -3.86 -25.07
N GLN A 180 0.70 -4.33 -25.65
CA GLN A 180 1.57 -3.55 -26.54
C GLN A 180 0.82 -2.99 -27.76
N ALA A 181 -0.11 -3.76 -28.31
CA ALA A 181 -0.95 -3.34 -29.44
C ALA A 181 -2.12 -2.44 -29.06
N GLY A 182 -2.30 -2.12 -27.75
CA GLY A 182 -3.40 -1.30 -27.27
C GLY A 182 -4.80 -1.89 -27.49
N LYS A 183 -4.92 -3.22 -27.49
CA LYS A 183 -6.19 -3.90 -27.81
C LYS A 183 -7.25 -3.84 -26.71
N TYR A 184 -6.84 -3.51 -25.46
CA TYR A 184 -7.78 -3.48 -24.35
C TYR A 184 -8.32 -2.06 -24.16
N ASP A 185 -9.53 -1.81 -24.62
CA ASP A 185 -10.23 -0.53 -24.50
C ASP A 185 -11.38 -0.55 -23.49
N HIS A 186 -11.73 -1.75 -22.98
CA HIS A 186 -12.74 -1.95 -21.94
C HIS A 186 -12.37 -3.09 -21.01
N PHE A 187 -12.78 -2.97 -19.73
CA PHE A 187 -12.82 -4.04 -18.75
C PHE A 187 -14.26 -4.21 -18.24
N GLY A 188 -14.93 -5.27 -18.72
CA GLY A 188 -16.37 -5.43 -18.50
C GLY A 188 -17.16 -4.26 -19.08
N LYS A 189 -17.89 -3.53 -18.23
CA LYS A 189 -18.67 -2.33 -18.62
C LYS A 189 -17.85 -1.03 -18.58
N TYR A 190 -16.62 -1.07 -18.08
CA TYR A 190 -15.80 0.12 -17.88
C TYR A 190 -14.90 0.37 -19.07
N LYS A 191 -14.97 1.58 -19.60
CA LYS A 191 -14.12 2.02 -20.70
C LYS A 191 -12.76 2.48 -20.18
N VAL A 192 -11.70 2.13 -20.90
CA VAL A 192 -10.36 2.66 -20.61
C VAL A 192 -10.29 4.11 -21.07
N ILE A 193 -9.86 5.00 -20.17
CA ILE A 193 -9.71 6.43 -20.46
C ILE A 193 -8.26 6.84 -20.67
N ARG A 194 -7.32 6.09 -20.07
CA ARG A 194 -5.88 6.34 -20.17
C ARG A 194 -5.12 5.04 -19.90
N ILE A 195 -3.93 4.93 -20.44
CA ILE A 195 -3.00 3.84 -20.19
C ILE A 195 -1.66 4.45 -19.75
N ASP A 196 -1.11 3.95 -18.65
CA ASP A 196 0.26 4.23 -18.22
C ASP A 196 1.07 2.93 -18.33
N ASP A 197 2.28 2.99 -18.87
CA ASP A 197 3.13 1.84 -19.20
C ASP A 197 4.55 1.92 -18.60
N MET A 198 4.70 2.64 -17.49
CA MET A 198 5.99 2.80 -16.82
C MET A 198 6.62 1.46 -16.41
N ASP A 199 5.79 0.52 -15.93
CA ASP A 199 6.23 -0.80 -15.47
C ASP A 199 5.07 -1.81 -15.56
N GLY A 200 4.83 -2.34 -16.74
CA GLY A 200 3.60 -3.05 -17.10
C GLY A 200 2.56 -2.10 -17.70
N TRP A 201 1.29 -2.44 -17.60
CA TRP A 201 0.21 -1.61 -18.13
C TRP A 201 -0.82 -1.34 -17.05
N LYS A 202 -1.05 -0.08 -16.75
CA LYS A 202 -2.09 0.40 -15.86
C LYS A 202 -3.19 1.04 -16.71
N TYR A 203 -4.35 0.43 -16.72
CA TYR A 203 -5.52 0.87 -17.47
C TYR A 203 -6.44 1.67 -16.57
N TRP A 204 -6.55 2.96 -16.77
CA TRP A 204 -7.42 3.84 -16.01
C TRP A 204 -8.85 3.74 -16.51
N LEU A 205 -9.78 3.52 -15.58
CA LEU A 205 -11.21 3.40 -15.82
C LEU A 205 -11.96 4.67 -15.39
N SER A 206 -11.37 5.43 -14.48
CA SER A 206 -11.75 6.78 -14.06
C SER A 206 -10.51 7.52 -13.55
N ASP A 207 -10.66 8.75 -13.05
CA ASP A 207 -9.55 9.50 -12.44
C ASP A 207 -9.03 8.84 -11.14
N HIS A 208 -9.78 7.90 -10.58
CA HIS A 208 -9.48 7.30 -9.29
C HIS A 208 -9.45 5.76 -9.30
N GLU A 209 -9.76 5.13 -10.43
CA GLU A 209 -9.89 3.68 -10.56
C GLU A 209 -9.04 3.17 -11.72
N TRP A 210 -8.35 2.07 -11.50
CA TRP A 210 -7.51 1.44 -12.52
C TRP A 210 -7.42 -0.10 -12.35
N VAL A 211 -7.02 -0.76 -13.43
CA VAL A 211 -6.69 -2.18 -13.51
C VAL A 211 -5.28 -2.34 -14.05
#